data_6bf08e4d289e513b977300bfd3776009
#
_entry.id   6bf08e4d289e513b977300bfd3776009
#
_cell.length_a   1.000
_cell.length_b   1.000
_cell.length_c   1.000
_cell.angle_alpha   90.00
_cell.angle_beta   90.00
_cell.angle_gamma   90.00
#
_symmetry.space_group_name_H-M   'P 1'
#
loop_
_entity.id
_entity.type
_entity.pdbx_description
1 polymer ?
#
loop_
_entity_poly.entity_id
_entity_poly.type
_entity_poly.pdbx_seq_one_letter_code
_entity_poly.pdbx_strand_id
1 'polypeptide(L)'
;MRVVTQNAVTCFQNGGNGTFSNTRVVTENGISKMYLFGNLIATLEHKVGGVMKITNAGWESNTTRERLNGLPNVHIRQVRGEWFLNGQKWNGQLTEV
;
A
#
# COMPACT_ATOMS: atom_id res chain seq x y z
N MET A 1 -5.68 -13.76 -0.62
CA MET A 1 -5.57 -12.43 0.05
C MET A 1 -6.35 -12.48 1.36
N ARG A 2 -5.78 -11.94 2.41
CA ARG A 2 -6.44 -11.92 3.71
C ARG A 2 -7.63 -10.95 3.69
N VAL A 3 -8.66 -11.26 4.49
CA VAL A 3 -9.88 -10.43 4.55
C VAL A 3 -9.54 -9.00 5.00
N VAL A 4 -8.65 -8.84 5.98
CA VAL A 4 -8.24 -7.52 6.46
C VAL A 4 -7.62 -6.69 5.33
N THR A 5 -6.79 -7.30 4.50
CA THR A 5 -6.16 -6.62 3.36
C THR A 5 -7.22 -6.25 2.32
N GLN A 6 -8.13 -7.17 2.00
CA GLN A 6 -9.17 -6.92 1.02
C GLN A 6 -10.06 -5.74 1.45
N ASN A 7 -10.46 -5.71 2.72
CA ASN A 7 -11.29 -4.62 3.24
C ASN A 7 -10.56 -3.29 3.25
N ALA A 8 -9.28 -3.28 3.65
CA ALA A 8 -8.48 -2.07 3.67
C ALA A 8 -8.25 -1.52 2.25
N VAL A 9 -7.92 -2.40 1.30
CA VAL A 9 -7.69 -2.01 -0.09
C VAL A 9 -8.96 -1.46 -0.72
N THR A 10 -10.11 -2.10 -0.48
CA THR A 10 -11.40 -1.60 -0.98
C THR A 10 -11.70 -0.21 -0.44
N CYS A 11 -11.51 0.00 0.86
CA CYS A 11 -11.71 1.30 1.50
C CYS A 11 -10.77 2.36 0.90
N PHE A 12 -9.51 2.01 0.72
CA PHE A 12 -8.49 2.88 0.15
C PHE A 12 -8.84 3.29 -1.29
N GLN A 13 -9.26 2.34 -2.11
CA GLN A 13 -9.61 2.61 -3.51
C GLN A 13 -10.89 3.42 -3.66
N ASN A 14 -11.81 3.29 -2.71
CA ASN A 14 -13.10 3.98 -2.77
C ASN A 14 -13.09 5.34 -2.06
N GLY A 15 -11.97 5.80 -1.56
CA GLY A 15 -11.89 7.08 -0.87
C GLY A 15 -12.58 7.10 0.48
N GLY A 16 -12.62 5.95 1.15
CA GLY A 16 -13.24 5.82 2.47
C GLY A 16 -12.28 6.05 3.62
N ASN A 17 -12.79 5.85 4.82
CA ASN A 17 -12.03 5.94 6.06
C ASN A 17 -12.38 4.74 6.91
N GLY A 18 -11.38 4.14 7.54
CA GLY A 18 -11.63 2.99 8.40
C GLY A 18 -10.37 2.44 9.02
N THR A 19 -10.56 1.61 10.04
CA THR A 19 -9.47 0.88 10.67
C THR A 19 -9.76 -0.61 10.56
N PHE A 20 -8.79 -1.35 10.05
CA PHE A 20 -8.89 -2.78 9.78
C PHE A 20 -7.74 -3.47 10.47
N SER A 21 -7.93 -3.88 11.74
CA SER A 21 -6.88 -4.46 12.56
C SER A 21 -5.69 -3.47 12.68
N ASN A 22 -4.52 -3.83 12.15
CA ASN A 22 -3.31 -3.00 12.18
C ASN A 22 -3.21 -2.01 11.02
N THR A 23 -4.24 -1.93 10.16
CA THR A 23 -4.22 -1.12 8.94
C THR A 23 -5.30 -0.05 9.01
N ARG A 24 -4.91 1.20 8.79
CA ARG A 24 -5.83 2.33 8.83
C ARG A 24 -5.83 3.05 7.47
N VAL A 25 -7.03 3.40 7.02
CA VAL A 25 -7.21 4.18 5.79
C VAL A 25 -7.85 5.51 6.15
N VAL A 26 -7.24 6.60 5.70
CA VAL A 26 -7.75 7.96 5.89
C VAL A 26 -7.78 8.64 4.54
N THR A 27 -8.92 9.26 4.20
CA THR A 27 -9.05 10.02 2.96
C THR A 27 -9.36 11.47 3.30
N GLU A 28 -8.51 12.38 2.85
CA GLU A 28 -8.65 13.81 3.05
C GLU A 28 -8.25 14.54 1.77
N ASN A 29 -9.03 15.56 1.41
CA ASN A 29 -8.73 16.41 0.25
C ASN A 29 -8.53 15.61 -1.05
N GLY A 30 -9.30 14.53 -1.22
CA GLY A 30 -9.22 13.70 -2.41
C GLY A 30 -8.01 12.77 -2.46
N ILE A 31 -7.31 12.57 -1.35
CA ILE A 31 -6.16 11.68 -1.26
C ILE A 31 -6.40 10.64 -0.18
N SER A 32 -6.40 9.36 -0.58
CA SER A 32 -6.44 8.24 0.36
C SER A 32 -5.03 7.89 0.81
N LYS A 33 -4.87 7.63 2.11
CA LYS A 33 -3.60 7.21 2.71
C LYS A 33 -3.83 5.92 3.48
N MET A 34 -2.92 4.98 3.30
CA MET A 34 -2.95 3.71 4.03
C MET A 34 -1.77 3.64 4.98
N TYR A 35 -2.08 3.36 6.25
CA TYR A 35 -1.08 3.24 7.31
C TYR A 35 -1.08 1.81 7.84
N LEU A 36 0.11 1.25 8.01
CA LEU A 36 0.29 -0.05 8.64
C LEU A 36 1.09 0.16 9.94
N PHE A 37 0.50 -0.22 11.08
CA PHE A 37 1.08 0.05 12.40
C PHE A 37 1.46 1.53 12.57
N GLY A 38 0.64 2.45 12.02
CA GLY A 38 0.89 3.88 12.10
C GLY A 38 1.89 4.42 11.07
N ASN A 39 2.46 3.57 10.21
CA ASN A 39 3.43 3.99 9.20
C ASN A 39 2.75 4.06 7.83
N LEU A 40 2.90 5.19 7.15
CA LEU A 40 2.33 5.40 5.82
C LEU A 40 3.00 4.46 4.82
N ILE A 41 2.19 3.65 4.11
CA ILE A 41 2.70 2.72 3.10
C ILE A 41 2.13 2.97 1.70
N ALA A 42 1.02 3.71 1.58
CA ALA A 42 0.43 3.97 0.26
C ALA A 42 -0.37 5.25 0.26
N THR A 43 -0.39 5.94 -0.90
CA THR A 43 -1.25 7.09 -1.15
C THR A 43 -1.90 6.94 -2.51
N LEU A 44 -3.13 7.46 -2.66
CA LEU A 44 -3.86 7.42 -3.93
C LEU A 44 -4.61 8.73 -4.11
N GLU A 45 -4.32 9.43 -5.20
CA GLU A 45 -5.02 10.64 -5.56
C GLU A 45 -6.31 10.29 -6.31
N HIS A 46 -7.46 10.76 -5.82
CA HIS A 46 -8.77 10.52 -6.43
C HIS A 46 -9.12 11.65 -7.39
N LYS A 47 -8.44 11.68 -8.52
CA LYS A 47 -8.69 12.67 -9.58
C LYS A 47 -8.28 12.08 -10.91
N VAL A 48 -8.74 12.68 -12.01
CA VAL A 48 -8.32 12.28 -13.35
C VAL A 48 -6.81 12.47 -13.47
N GLY A 49 -6.10 11.43 -13.88
CA GLY A 49 -4.64 11.44 -13.94
C GLY A 49 -3.96 11.33 -12.58
N GLY A 50 -4.72 11.03 -11.52
CA GLY A 50 -4.15 10.84 -10.19
C GLY A 50 -3.22 9.65 -10.12
N VAL A 51 -2.21 9.73 -9.25
CA VAL A 51 -1.19 8.70 -9.12
C VAL A 51 -1.31 7.98 -7.78
N MET A 52 -0.90 6.71 -7.78
CA MET A 52 -0.73 5.91 -6.57
C MET A 52 0.75 5.75 -6.29
N LYS A 53 1.14 5.94 -5.03
CA LYS A 53 2.51 5.76 -4.59
C LYS A 53 2.55 4.78 -3.42
N ILE A 54 3.60 3.97 -3.36
CA ILE A 54 3.78 2.99 -2.30
C ILE A 54 5.17 3.11 -1.69
N THR A 55 5.29 2.68 -0.45
CA THR A 55 6.56 2.56 0.26
C THR A 55 6.43 1.46 1.31
N ASN A 56 7.53 0.83 1.71
CA ASN A 56 7.52 -0.11 2.81
C ASN A 56 7.78 0.57 4.17
N ALA A 57 7.98 1.90 4.16
CA ALA A 57 8.25 2.70 5.35
C ALA A 57 9.47 2.21 6.15
N GLY A 58 10.39 1.49 5.50
CA GLY A 58 11.54 0.89 6.17
C GLY A 58 11.26 -0.46 6.82
N TRP A 59 10.05 -1.00 6.70
CA TRP A 59 9.67 -2.27 7.31
C TRP A 59 9.51 -3.35 6.23
N GLU A 60 10.53 -4.19 6.09
CA GLU A 60 10.53 -5.30 5.13
C GLU A 60 9.90 -6.54 5.75
N SER A 61 8.64 -6.44 6.19
CA SER A 61 7.94 -7.54 6.83
C SER A 61 6.96 -8.21 5.86
N ASN A 62 6.59 -9.46 6.20
CA ASN A 62 5.59 -10.20 5.41
C ASN A 62 4.25 -9.47 5.41
N THR A 63 3.89 -8.82 6.51
CA THR A 63 2.64 -8.07 6.61
C THR A 63 2.64 -6.87 5.67
N THR A 64 3.74 -6.10 5.62
CA THR A 64 3.86 -4.97 4.70
C THR A 64 3.71 -5.44 3.26
N ARG A 65 4.43 -6.50 2.88
CA ARG A 65 4.36 -7.06 1.53
C ARG A 65 2.95 -7.53 1.19
N GLU A 66 2.28 -8.20 2.12
CA GLU A 66 0.94 -8.73 1.89
C GLU A 66 -0.08 -7.60 1.67
N ARG A 67 0.01 -6.52 2.46
CA ARG A 67 -0.87 -5.36 2.29
C ARG A 67 -0.64 -4.68 0.94
N LEU A 68 0.61 -4.43 0.58
CA LEU A 68 0.94 -3.75 -0.68
C LEU A 68 0.55 -4.60 -1.88
N ASN A 69 0.72 -5.91 -1.81
CA ASN A 69 0.33 -6.82 -2.90
C ASN A 69 -1.19 -6.89 -3.10
N GLY A 70 -1.98 -6.38 -2.17
CA GLY A 70 -3.42 -6.24 -2.36
C GLY A 70 -3.81 -5.08 -3.26
N LEU A 71 -2.89 -4.16 -3.54
CA LEU A 71 -3.15 -3.00 -4.37
C LEU A 71 -3.04 -3.34 -5.86
N PRO A 72 -3.79 -2.61 -6.73
CA PRO A 72 -3.68 -2.86 -8.17
C PRO A 72 -2.30 -2.45 -8.69
N ASN A 73 -1.80 -3.18 -9.68
CA ASN A 73 -0.50 -2.92 -10.32
C ASN A 73 0.70 -3.03 -9.38
N VAL A 74 0.55 -3.72 -8.26
CA VAL A 74 1.64 -3.93 -7.31
C VAL A 74 1.91 -5.42 -7.19
N HIS A 75 3.13 -5.83 -7.58
CA HIS A 75 3.60 -7.20 -7.46
C HIS A 75 4.98 -7.18 -6.81
N ILE A 76 5.00 -7.43 -5.51
CA ILE A 76 6.24 -7.44 -4.73
C ILE A 76 6.60 -8.89 -4.42
N ARG A 77 7.84 -9.27 -4.74
CA ARG A 77 8.41 -10.57 -4.36
C ARG A 77 9.68 -10.33 -3.57
N GLN A 78 10.00 -11.31 -2.75
CA GLN A 78 11.25 -11.32 -2.01
C GLN A 78 12.10 -12.49 -2.52
N VAL A 79 13.32 -12.20 -2.96
CA VAL A 79 14.25 -13.21 -3.43
C VAL A 79 15.56 -13.01 -2.68
N ARG A 80 15.97 -14.01 -1.91
CA ARG A 80 17.21 -13.97 -1.12
C ARG A 80 17.30 -12.73 -0.22
N GLY A 81 16.17 -12.37 0.41
CA GLY A 81 16.11 -11.21 1.29
C GLY A 81 15.95 -9.87 0.60
N GLU A 82 15.97 -9.83 -0.72
CA GLU A 82 15.80 -8.59 -1.48
C GLU A 82 14.40 -8.48 -2.05
N TRP A 83 13.83 -7.28 -2.02
CA TRP A 83 12.51 -7.02 -2.55
C TRP A 83 12.59 -6.56 -4.00
N PHE A 84 11.64 -7.06 -4.80
CA PHE A 84 11.46 -6.66 -6.20
C PHE A 84 10.04 -6.16 -6.39
N LEU A 85 9.91 -4.98 -6.97
CA LEU A 85 8.61 -4.39 -7.30
C LEU A 85 8.43 -4.47 -8.82
N ASN A 86 7.39 -5.18 -9.23
CA ASN A 86 7.05 -5.34 -10.66
C ASN A 86 8.26 -5.77 -11.49
N GLY A 87 9.05 -6.69 -10.95
CA GLY A 87 10.20 -7.26 -11.63
C GLY A 87 11.51 -6.48 -11.50
N GLN A 88 11.50 -5.35 -10.80
CA GLN A 88 12.70 -4.53 -10.60
C GLN A 88 13.08 -4.46 -9.14
N LYS A 89 14.38 -4.45 -8.86
CA LYS A 89 14.88 -4.33 -7.50
C LYS A 89 14.37 -3.03 -6.88
N TRP A 90 13.85 -3.12 -5.64
CA TRP A 90 13.19 -2.00 -4.98
C TRP A 90 13.67 -1.90 -3.53
N ASN A 91 14.12 -0.73 -3.14
CA ASN A 91 14.62 -0.50 -1.78
C ASN A 91 13.51 -0.06 -0.81
N GLY A 92 12.25 -0.02 -1.25
CA GLY A 92 11.14 0.35 -0.40
C GLY A 92 10.86 1.85 -0.31
N GLN A 93 11.59 2.68 -1.02
CA GLN A 93 11.34 4.12 -1.03
C GLN A 93 9.99 4.44 -1.69
N LEU A 94 9.45 5.62 -1.40
CA LEU A 94 8.18 6.06 -1.99
C LEU A 94 8.29 6.05 -3.52
N THR A 95 7.43 5.27 -4.16
CA THR A 95 7.51 5.00 -5.60
C THR A 95 6.11 5.04 -6.21
N GLU A 96 5.97 5.70 -7.35
CA GLU A 96 4.74 5.70 -8.12
C GLU A 96 4.54 4.36 -8.83
N VAL A 97 3.32 3.86 -8.78
CA VAL A 97 2.97 2.58 -9.43
C VAL A 97 1.78 2.71 -10.36
#